data_faa6d7a90ae49ccd34568570fc9e3bf1
#
_entry.id   faa6d7a90ae49ccd34568570fc9e3bf1
#
_cell.length_a   1.000
_cell.length_b   1.000
_cell.length_c   1.000
_cell.angle_alpha   90.00
_cell.angle_beta   90.00
_cell.angle_gamma   90.00
#
_symmetry.space_group_name_H-M   'P 1'
#
loop_
_entity.id
_entity.type
_entity.pdbx_description
1 polymer ?
#
loop_
_entity_poly.entity_id
_entity_poly.type
_entity_poly.pdbx_seq_one_letter_code
_entity_poly.pdbx_strand_id
1 'polypeptide(L)'
;MEASVAIQVLPQFVESTEEVVRIVDEAIAYIQSEFPDAYVGPFETTIQGEYDHCMKVVAEVNRIVVAAGAPEVASYVKIFFAPEKGVLTTEEKITKYHLDEN
;
A
#
# COMPACT_ATOMS: atom_id res chain seq x y z
N MET A 1 1.99 12.01 12.09
CA MET A 1 1.50 10.71 11.63
C MET A 1 1.85 9.67 12.67
N GLU A 2 0.92 8.86 13.09
CA GLU A 2 1.26 7.83 14.07
C GLU A 2 1.75 6.53 13.44
N ALA A 3 1.39 6.28 12.19
CA ALA A 3 1.82 5.07 11.49
C ALA A 3 2.22 5.33 10.05
N SER A 4 3.14 4.51 9.55
CA SER A 4 3.51 4.43 8.15
C SER A 4 3.50 2.96 7.78
N VAL A 5 2.77 2.61 6.72
CA VAL A 5 2.53 1.21 6.35
C VAL A 5 2.79 1.04 4.86
N ALA A 6 3.62 0.06 4.53
CA ALA A 6 3.88 -0.33 3.15
C ALA A 6 3.14 -1.63 2.86
N ILE A 7 2.40 -1.65 1.76
CA ILE A 7 1.54 -2.78 1.39
C ILE A 7 1.94 -3.28 0.01
N GLN A 8 2.32 -4.55 -0.06
CA GLN A 8 2.53 -5.23 -1.33
C GLN A 8 1.55 -6.40 -1.41
N VAL A 9 0.72 -6.42 -2.43
CA VAL A 9 -0.21 -7.54 -2.65
C VAL A 9 0.21 -8.31 -3.89
N LEU A 10 0.22 -9.63 -3.77
CA LEU A 10 0.63 -10.53 -4.84
C LEU A 10 -0.52 -11.51 -5.13
N PRO A 11 -1.37 -11.21 -6.14
CA PRO A 11 -2.42 -12.14 -6.55
C PRO A 11 -1.79 -13.46 -7.00
N GLN A 12 -2.32 -14.57 -6.51
CA GLN A 12 -1.79 -15.91 -6.79
C GLN A 12 -2.76 -16.67 -7.70
N PHE A 13 -2.20 -17.56 -8.52
CA PHE A 13 -2.98 -18.45 -9.40
C PHE A 13 -3.88 -17.68 -10.37
N VAL A 14 -3.35 -16.58 -10.87
CA VAL A 14 -4.01 -15.74 -11.88
C VAL A 14 -3.45 -16.10 -13.25
N GLU A 15 -4.30 -16.16 -14.26
CA GLU A 15 -3.95 -16.73 -15.55
C GLU A 15 -2.95 -15.95 -16.39
N SER A 16 -2.88 -14.64 -16.21
CA SER A 16 -2.01 -13.79 -17.06
C SER A 16 -1.48 -12.60 -16.31
N THR A 17 -0.41 -12.02 -16.84
CA THR A 17 0.16 -10.77 -16.31
C THR A 17 -0.86 -9.63 -16.40
N GLU A 18 -1.67 -9.61 -17.46
CA GLU A 18 -2.71 -8.58 -17.64
C GLU A 18 -3.75 -8.65 -16.53
N GLU A 19 -4.16 -9.86 -16.13
CA GLU A 19 -5.08 -10.04 -15.03
C GLU A 19 -4.46 -9.64 -13.70
N VAL A 20 -3.19 -9.95 -13.48
CA VAL A 20 -2.46 -9.50 -12.28
C VAL A 20 -2.51 -7.98 -12.19
N VAL A 21 -2.15 -7.29 -13.28
CA VAL A 21 -2.13 -5.82 -13.31
C VAL A 21 -3.53 -5.26 -13.04
N ARG A 22 -4.55 -5.82 -13.67
CA ARG A 22 -5.92 -5.37 -13.46
C ARG A 22 -6.35 -5.47 -12.00
N ILE A 23 -6.05 -6.59 -11.37
CA ILE A 23 -6.42 -6.83 -9.97
C ILE A 23 -5.65 -5.90 -9.04
N VAL A 24 -4.34 -5.75 -9.26
CA VAL A 24 -3.50 -4.85 -8.47
C VAL A 24 -3.97 -3.41 -8.61
N ASP A 25 -4.36 -3.00 -9.82
CA ASP A 25 -4.88 -1.65 -10.05
C ASP A 25 -6.16 -1.39 -9.26
N GLU A 26 -7.04 -2.37 -9.10
CA GLU A 26 -8.23 -2.23 -8.27
C GLU A 26 -7.85 -2.01 -6.80
N ALA A 27 -6.87 -2.75 -6.30
CA ALA A 27 -6.37 -2.59 -4.94
C ALA A 27 -5.78 -1.19 -4.74
N ILE A 28 -4.95 -0.74 -5.68
CA ILE A 28 -4.33 0.59 -5.62
C ILE A 28 -5.40 1.69 -5.65
N ALA A 29 -6.40 1.56 -6.51
CA ALA A 29 -7.49 2.54 -6.59
C ALA A 29 -8.22 2.67 -5.24
N TYR A 30 -8.46 1.56 -4.56
CA TYR A 30 -9.06 1.59 -3.24
C TYR A 30 -8.14 2.30 -2.23
N ILE A 31 -6.85 1.94 -2.23
CA ILE A 31 -5.89 2.58 -1.31
C ILE A 31 -5.89 4.09 -1.52
N GLN A 32 -5.85 4.54 -2.76
CA GLN A 32 -5.85 5.97 -3.09
C GLN A 32 -7.15 6.67 -2.69
N SER A 33 -8.27 5.96 -2.71
CA SER A 33 -9.54 6.53 -2.27
C SER A 33 -9.56 6.80 -0.76
N GLU A 34 -8.88 5.96 0.01
CA GLU A 34 -8.80 6.09 1.47
C GLU A 34 -7.62 6.97 1.91
N PHE A 35 -6.55 6.96 1.14
CA PHE A 35 -5.33 7.74 1.39
C PHE A 35 -4.91 8.44 0.10
N PRO A 36 -5.46 9.64 -0.17
CA PRO A 36 -5.10 10.37 -1.40
C PRO A 36 -3.61 10.64 -1.58
N ASP A 37 -2.86 10.69 -0.46
CA ASP A 37 -1.41 10.91 -0.48
C ASP A 37 -0.61 9.62 -0.64
N ALA A 38 -1.26 8.48 -0.86
CA ALA A 38 -0.57 7.20 -0.97
C ALA A 38 0.53 7.27 -2.01
N TYR A 39 1.72 6.77 -1.65
CA TYR A 39 2.85 6.73 -2.56
C TYR A 39 2.91 5.35 -3.23
N VAL A 40 2.59 5.33 -4.52
CA VAL A 40 2.59 4.09 -5.30
C VAL A 40 3.98 3.87 -5.86
N GLY A 41 4.71 2.94 -5.28
CA GLY A 41 6.06 2.59 -5.73
C GLY A 41 6.06 1.39 -6.68
N PRO A 42 7.24 1.00 -7.17
CA PRO A 42 7.34 -0.13 -8.12
C PRO A 42 7.05 -1.49 -7.49
N PHE A 43 7.20 -1.62 -6.19
CA PHE A 43 6.98 -2.89 -5.48
C PHE A 43 5.85 -2.83 -4.46
N GLU A 44 5.65 -1.67 -3.86
CA GLU A 44 4.70 -1.53 -2.75
C GLU A 44 4.10 -0.13 -2.74
N THR A 45 2.95 -0.02 -2.09
CA THR A 45 2.28 1.27 -1.89
C THR A 45 2.40 1.64 -0.42
N THR A 46 2.85 2.87 -0.15
CA THR A 46 3.05 3.36 1.21
C THR A 46 1.95 4.34 1.58
N ILE A 47 1.34 4.11 2.74
CA ILE A 47 0.35 5.00 3.33
C ILE A 47 0.82 5.46 4.70
N GLN A 48 0.30 6.58 5.16
CA GLN A 48 0.68 7.16 6.45
C GLN A 48 -0.52 7.85 7.06
N GLY A 49 -0.70 7.67 8.36
CA GLY A 49 -1.83 8.26 9.06
C GLY A 49 -2.12 7.55 10.37
N GLU A 50 -3.40 7.49 10.71
CA GLU A 50 -3.87 6.81 11.91
C GLU A 50 -3.74 5.29 11.74
N TYR A 51 -3.24 4.64 12.78
CA TYR A 51 -2.94 3.21 12.72
C TYR A 51 -4.17 2.35 12.38
N ASP A 52 -5.28 2.59 13.06
CA ASP A 52 -6.49 1.77 12.82
C ASP A 52 -7.01 1.92 11.39
N HIS A 53 -6.94 3.14 10.84
CA HIS A 53 -7.31 3.38 9.45
C HIS A 53 -6.38 2.63 8.50
N CYS A 54 -5.08 2.67 8.75
CA CYS A 54 -4.10 1.92 7.95
C CYS A 54 -4.40 0.42 7.98
N MET A 55 -4.68 -0.13 9.17
CA MET A 55 -4.95 -1.56 9.31
C MET A 55 -6.26 -1.97 8.64
N LYS A 56 -7.27 -1.11 8.67
CA LYS A 56 -8.51 -1.35 7.95
C LYS A 56 -8.26 -1.47 6.46
N VAL A 57 -7.44 -0.58 5.90
CA VAL A 57 -7.09 -0.61 4.48
C VAL A 57 -6.32 -1.87 4.14
N VAL A 58 -5.36 -2.28 4.97
CA VAL A 58 -4.61 -3.52 4.78
C VAL A 58 -5.57 -4.72 4.69
N ALA A 59 -6.50 -4.81 5.63
CA ALA A 59 -7.47 -5.91 5.64
C ALA A 59 -8.35 -5.90 4.39
N GLU A 60 -8.85 -4.73 4.00
CA GLU A 60 -9.77 -4.61 2.87
C GLU A 60 -9.09 -4.88 1.53
N VAL A 61 -7.84 -4.50 1.38
CA VAL A 61 -7.09 -4.73 0.14
C VAL A 61 -7.03 -6.23 -0.19
N ASN A 62 -6.84 -7.08 0.81
CA ASN A 62 -6.84 -8.52 0.59
C ASN A 62 -8.19 -9.02 0.07
N ARG A 63 -9.29 -8.50 0.63
CA ARG A 63 -10.64 -8.85 0.18
C ARG A 63 -10.89 -8.41 -1.25
N ILE A 64 -10.43 -7.22 -1.59
CA ILE A 64 -10.57 -6.66 -2.94
C ILE A 64 -9.86 -7.55 -3.97
N VAL A 65 -8.63 -7.97 -3.68
CA VAL A 65 -7.85 -8.80 -4.58
C VAL A 65 -8.56 -10.13 -4.84
N VAL A 66 -9.08 -10.76 -3.80
CA VAL A 66 -9.81 -12.01 -3.94
C VAL A 66 -11.13 -11.80 -4.68
N ALA A 67 -11.87 -10.74 -4.35
CA ALA A 67 -13.13 -10.41 -5.02
C ALA A 67 -12.92 -10.08 -6.50
N ALA A 68 -11.76 -9.53 -6.86
CA ALA A 68 -11.42 -9.19 -8.24
C ALA A 68 -11.06 -10.42 -9.09
N GLY A 69 -10.90 -11.59 -8.47
CA GLY A 69 -10.73 -12.84 -9.18
C GLY A 69 -9.51 -13.68 -8.81
N ALA A 70 -8.65 -13.23 -7.89
CA ALA A 70 -7.52 -14.04 -7.46
C ALA A 70 -8.00 -15.09 -6.43
N PRO A 71 -7.75 -16.37 -6.69
CA PRO A 71 -8.12 -17.42 -5.72
C PRO A 71 -7.40 -17.29 -4.38
N GLU A 72 -6.23 -16.64 -4.39
CA GLU A 72 -5.41 -16.48 -3.21
C GLU A 72 -4.61 -15.18 -3.35
N VAL A 73 -4.29 -14.55 -2.24
CA VAL A 73 -3.43 -13.38 -2.22
C VAL A 73 -2.36 -13.56 -1.17
N ALA A 74 -1.10 -13.25 -1.53
CA ALA A 74 -0.01 -13.11 -0.57
C ALA A 74 0.23 -11.62 -0.36
N SER A 75 0.36 -11.21 0.88
CA SER A 75 0.58 -9.79 1.21
C SER A 75 1.82 -9.65 2.08
N TYR A 76 2.65 -8.69 1.73
CA TYR A 76 3.78 -8.29 2.56
C TYR A 76 3.50 -6.88 3.08
N VAL A 77 3.52 -6.75 4.40
CA VAL A 77 3.16 -5.48 5.05
C VAL A 77 4.26 -5.10 6.01
N LYS A 78 4.74 -3.87 5.87
CA LYS A 78 5.76 -3.30 6.76
C LYS A 78 5.11 -2.14 7.51
N ILE A 79 5.31 -2.08 8.82
CA ILE A 79 4.65 -1.11 9.68
C ILE A 79 5.66 -0.40 10.57
N PHE A 80 5.62 0.94 10.56
CA PHE A 80 6.19 1.76 11.61
C PHE A 80 5.02 2.34 12.40
N PHE A 81 5.01 2.12 13.70
CA PHE A 81 3.94 2.60 14.57
C PHE A 81 4.54 3.32 15.76
N ALA A 82 4.25 4.61 15.88
CA ALA A 82 4.75 5.45 16.96
C ALA A 82 3.66 6.45 17.36
N PRO A 83 2.69 6.03 18.19
CA PRO A 83 1.50 6.84 18.48
C PRO A 83 1.77 8.14 19.18
N GLU A 84 2.87 8.24 19.94
CA GLU A 84 3.19 9.46 20.69
C GLU A 84 4.18 10.37 19.97
N LYS A 85 5.28 9.81 19.47
CA LYS A 85 6.31 10.64 18.81
C LYS A 85 6.06 10.84 17.32
N GLY A 86 5.22 9.99 16.72
CA GLY A 86 4.99 10.01 15.28
C GLY A 86 6.10 9.33 14.49
N VAL A 87 5.83 9.10 13.21
CA VAL A 87 6.79 8.52 12.27
C VAL A 87 7.14 9.52 11.19
N LEU A 88 8.27 9.30 10.52
CA LEU A 88 8.65 10.14 9.39
C LEU A 88 7.66 9.97 8.24
N THR A 89 7.33 11.06 7.56
CA THR A 89 6.48 10.98 6.37
C THR A 89 7.26 10.34 5.23
N THR A 90 6.54 9.91 4.20
CA THR A 90 7.17 9.37 3.00
C THR A 90 8.10 10.39 2.39
N GLU A 91 7.67 11.65 2.28
CA GLU A 91 8.49 12.73 1.74
C GLU A 91 9.77 12.92 2.53
N GLU A 92 9.69 12.88 3.87
CA GLU A 92 10.87 13.01 4.72
C GLU A 92 11.87 11.87 4.49
N LYS A 93 11.36 10.66 4.26
CA LYS A 93 12.21 9.48 4.04
C LYS A 93 12.92 9.50 2.69
N ILE A 94 12.24 9.96 1.65
CA ILE A 94 12.77 9.86 0.27
C ILE A 94 13.43 11.12 -0.25
N THR A 95 13.11 12.29 0.30
CA THR A 95 13.63 13.59 -0.18
C THR A 95 15.15 13.58 -0.31
N LYS A 96 15.85 13.05 0.67
CA LYS A 96 17.31 13.01 0.66
C LYS A 96 17.91 12.21 -0.49
N TYR A 97 17.12 11.31 -1.08
CA TYR A 97 17.57 10.47 -2.21
C TYR A 97 17.15 11.06 -3.56
N HIS A 98 16.33 12.12 -3.56
CA HIS A 98 15.76 12.72 -4.75
C HIS A 98 16.09 14.20 -4.91
N LEU A 99 17.03 14.72 -4.13
CA LEU A 99 17.40 16.13 -4.14
C LEU A 99 17.90 16.62 -5.51
N ASP A 100 18.49 15.75 -6.28
CA ASP A 100 19.10 16.09 -7.58
C ASP A 100 18.15 15.89 -8.76
N GLU A 101 16.91 15.55 -8.52
CA GLU A 101 15.93 15.25 -9.58
C GLU A 101 15.18 16.49 -10.09
N ASN A 102 15.52 17.66 -9.61
CA ASN A 102 14.84 18.91 -9.98
C ASN A 102 15.59 19.68 -11.06
#